data_725958c62de7b39b809c308cb5676ce4
#
_entry.id   725958c62de7b39b809c308cb5676ce4
#
_cell.length_a   1.000
_cell.length_b   1.000
_cell.length_c   1.000
_cell.angle_alpha   90.00
_cell.angle_beta   90.00
_cell.angle_gamma   90.00
#
_symmetry.space_group_name_H-M   'P 1'
#
loop_
_entity.id
_entity.type
_entity.pdbx_description
1 polymer ?
#
loop_
_entity_poly.entity_id
_entity_poly.type
_entity_poly.pdbx_seq_one_letter_code
_entity_poly.pdbx_strand_id
1 'polypeptide(L)'
;MIQDMWDFLFQCRVPNIKEMIREITMKEYKKIKQDLVYKGNIIEVYKETVELPNEKQVHWDFVKHKGASAVIAIDEDDKIIMVRQYRNAIDRMSLEIPAGGIQIGEDPKVTALRELEEETGYQAKEIEHLMDVLTAVGFTNETLYLYVTKGLIKTEQHLDEDEFVTIERYGLEELIAMIMNGTIQDAKTIAGIFAYREKYVKK
;
A
#
# COMPACT_ATOMS: atom_id res chain seq x y z
N MET A 1 32.96 13.56 -3.45
CA MET A 1 32.62 13.89 -2.03
C MET A 1 31.18 13.51 -1.64
N ILE A 2 30.13 13.86 -2.38
CA ILE A 2 28.74 13.40 -2.08
C ILE A 2 28.52 11.95 -2.53
N GLN A 3 29.05 11.56 -3.68
CA GLN A 3 28.97 10.19 -4.21
C GLN A 3 29.68 9.18 -3.31
N ASP A 4 30.85 9.55 -2.79
CA ASP A 4 31.65 8.68 -1.89
C ASP A 4 30.93 8.42 -0.53
N MET A 5 30.09 9.36 -0.09
CA MET A 5 29.29 9.23 1.13
C MET A 5 28.12 8.28 0.93
N TRP A 6 27.49 8.26 -0.24
CA TRP A 6 26.43 7.31 -0.58
C TRP A 6 26.97 5.88 -0.74
N ASP A 7 28.11 5.71 -1.40
CA ASP A 7 28.76 4.40 -1.55
C ASP A 7 29.23 3.84 -0.19
N PHE A 8 29.66 4.68 0.74
CA PHE A 8 30.02 4.29 2.10
C PHE A 8 28.79 3.84 2.90
N LEU A 9 27.63 4.51 2.76
CA LEU A 9 26.38 4.13 3.43
C LEU A 9 25.80 2.82 2.89
N PHE A 10 26.00 2.49 1.60
CA PHE A 10 25.61 1.23 1.00
C PHE A 10 26.56 0.06 1.32
N GLN A 11 27.83 0.32 1.66
CA GLN A 11 28.80 -0.73 2.07
C GLN A 11 28.71 -1.08 3.55
N CYS A 12 28.11 -0.26 4.40
CA CYS A 12 27.79 -0.65 5.76
C CYS A 12 26.74 -1.77 5.68
N ARG A 13 27.17 -3.02 5.83
CA ARG A 13 26.29 -4.15 6.21
C ARG A 13 25.68 -3.80 7.56
N VAL A 14 24.59 -3.04 7.55
CA VAL A 14 23.77 -2.85 8.76
C VAL A 14 23.24 -4.23 9.09
N PRO A 15 23.59 -4.82 10.25
CA PRO A 15 23.05 -6.10 10.65
C PRO A 15 21.54 -5.93 10.70
N ASN A 16 20.83 -6.90 10.20
CA ASN A 16 19.39 -6.99 9.97
C ASN A 16 18.56 -6.00 10.82
N ILE A 17 18.34 -4.79 10.30
CA ILE A 17 17.59 -3.72 10.96
C ILE A 17 16.26 -4.25 11.52
N LYS A 18 15.64 -5.23 10.83
CA LYS A 18 14.41 -5.88 11.29
C LYS A 18 14.60 -6.64 12.61
N GLU A 19 15.73 -7.32 12.81
CA GLU A 19 16.02 -8.01 14.06
C GLU A 19 16.38 -7.03 15.18
N MET A 20 17.20 -6.03 14.92
CA MET A 20 17.52 -4.98 15.90
C MET A 20 16.27 -4.22 16.36
N ILE A 21 15.39 -3.81 15.45
CA ILE A 21 14.14 -3.14 15.81
C ILE A 21 13.24 -4.09 16.61
N ARG A 22 13.19 -5.37 16.27
CA ARG A 22 12.40 -6.38 16.99
C ARG A 22 12.93 -6.63 18.39
N GLU A 23 14.26 -6.67 18.61
CA GLU A 23 14.84 -6.83 19.95
C GLU A 23 14.64 -5.60 20.84
N ILE A 24 14.72 -4.40 20.30
CA ILE A 24 14.49 -3.14 21.04
C ILE A 24 13.02 -3.04 21.46
N THR A 25 12.08 -3.28 20.53
CA THR A 25 10.64 -3.14 20.79
C THR A 25 10.07 -4.21 21.73
N MET A 26 10.61 -5.43 21.73
CA MET A 26 10.06 -6.50 22.57
C MET A 26 10.47 -6.41 24.06
N LYS A 27 11.48 -5.60 24.40
CA LYS A 27 11.93 -5.45 25.81
C LYS A 27 11.28 -4.28 26.54
N GLU A 28 10.63 -3.37 25.83
CA GLU A 28 10.21 -2.08 26.39
C GLU A 28 8.69 -1.87 26.50
N TYR A 29 7.90 -2.59 25.72
CA TYR A 29 6.44 -2.44 25.68
C TYR A 29 5.74 -3.79 25.83
N LYS A 30 4.76 -3.87 26.74
CA LYS A 30 3.96 -5.09 26.91
C LYS A 30 2.49 -4.81 26.63
N LYS A 31 1.91 -5.53 25.69
CA LYS A 31 0.45 -5.57 25.54
C LYS A 31 -0.15 -6.39 26.67
N ILE A 32 -0.84 -5.73 27.60
CA ILE A 32 -1.46 -6.35 28.78
C ILE A 32 -2.85 -6.86 28.45
N LYS A 33 -3.61 -6.08 27.68
CA LYS A 33 -5.00 -6.40 27.35
C LYS A 33 -5.39 -5.79 26.02
N GLN A 34 -6.28 -6.47 25.30
CA GLN A 34 -6.89 -5.96 24.08
C GLN A 34 -8.39 -6.24 24.12
N ASP A 35 -9.20 -5.20 24.18
CA ASP A 35 -10.65 -5.28 24.22
C ASP A 35 -11.23 -4.86 22.86
N LEU A 36 -12.02 -5.72 22.23
CA LEU A 36 -12.74 -5.38 21.01
C LEU A 36 -13.85 -4.37 21.35
N VAL A 37 -13.81 -3.21 20.71
CA VAL A 37 -14.79 -2.12 20.90
C VAL A 37 -15.82 -2.08 19.77
N TYR A 38 -15.35 -2.34 18.53
CA TYR A 38 -16.21 -2.33 17.35
C TYR A 38 -15.72 -3.35 16.34
N LYS A 39 -16.67 -4.04 15.70
CA LYS A 39 -16.42 -4.95 14.59
C LYS A 39 -17.27 -4.53 13.39
N GLY A 40 -16.61 -4.04 12.36
CA GLY A 40 -17.21 -3.71 11.06
C GLY A 40 -16.91 -4.77 10.01
N ASN A 41 -17.24 -4.46 8.75
CA ASN A 41 -16.96 -5.33 7.61
C ASN A 41 -15.47 -5.31 7.23
N ILE A 42 -14.85 -4.13 7.28
CA ILE A 42 -13.47 -3.90 6.83
C ILE A 42 -12.50 -3.87 8.00
N ILE A 43 -12.90 -3.24 9.13
CA ILE A 43 -12.04 -2.99 10.28
C ILE A 43 -12.61 -3.59 11.57
N GLU A 44 -11.71 -3.91 12.51
CA GLU A 44 -12.01 -4.15 13.91
C GLU A 44 -11.28 -3.08 14.72
N VAL A 45 -11.96 -2.45 15.68
CA VAL A 45 -11.37 -1.44 16.57
C VAL A 45 -11.21 -2.01 17.96
N TYR A 46 -10.01 -1.87 18.51
CA TYR A 46 -9.65 -2.36 19.83
C TYR A 46 -9.17 -1.22 20.72
N LYS A 47 -9.45 -1.35 22.00
CA LYS A 47 -8.78 -0.61 23.06
C LYS A 47 -7.68 -1.50 23.63
N GLU A 48 -6.43 -1.10 23.47
CA GLU A 48 -5.28 -1.82 24.02
C GLU A 48 -4.81 -1.18 25.32
N THR A 49 -4.52 -2.02 26.33
CA THR A 49 -3.78 -1.59 27.52
C THR A 49 -2.34 -2.01 27.35
N VAL A 50 -1.43 -1.05 27.35
CA VAL A 50 0.00 -1.26 27.11
C VAL A 50 0.79 -0.75 28.32
N GLU A 51 1.68 -1.61 28.83
CA GLU A 51 2.67 -1.23 29.83
C GLU A 51 3.90 -0.62 29.12
N LEU A 52 4.23 0.59 29.47
CA LEU A 52 5.37 1.33 28.96
C LEU A 52 6.67 0.89 29.66
N PRO A 53 7.88 1.25 29.15
CA PRO A 53 9.17 0.95 29.77
C PRO A 53 9.34 1.44 31.21
N ASN A 54 8.57 2.43 31.59
CA ASN A 54 8.54 3.01 32.96
C ASN A 54 7.42 2.42 33.84
N GLU A 55 6.90 1.24 33.48
CA GLU A 55 5.86 0.49 34.19
C GLU A 55 4.49 1.18 34.25
N LYS A 56 4.33 2.34 33.63
CA LYS A 56 3.02 3.01 33.51
C LYS A 56 2.16 2.30 32.47
N GLN A 57 0.88 2.12 32.81
CA GLN A 57 -0.10 1.61 31.87
C GLN A 57 -0.80 2.77 31.15
N VAL A 58 -0.94 2.62 29.84
CA VAL A 58 -1.64 3.56 28.95
C VAL A 58 -2.67 2.81 28.12
N HIS A 59 -3.63 3.55 27.58
CA HIS A 59 -4.61 3.00 26.66
C HIS A 59 -4.38 3.59 25.28
N TRP A 60 -4.28 2.70 24.29
CA TRP A 60 -4.15 3.06 22.88
C TRP A 60 -5.32 2.48 22.08
N ASP A 61 -5.73 3.19 21.05
CA ASP A 61 -6.66 2.68 20.07
C ASP A 61 -5.90 1.93 18.99
N PHE A 62 -6.42 0.77 18.60
CA PHE A 62 -5.85 -0.05 17.54
C PHE A 62 -6.94 -0.43 16.54
N VAL A 63 -6.73 -0.06 15.29
CA VAL A 63 -7.57 -0.44 14.15
C VAL A 63 -6.91 -1.60 13.44
N LYS A 64 -7.52 -2.78 13.55
CA LYS A 64 -7.07 -3.97 12.85
C LYS A 64 -7.67 -4.00 11.46
N HIS A 65 -6.81 -4.15 10.47
CA HIS A 65 -7.13 -4.27 9.04
C HIS A 65 -6.47 -5.52 8.44
N LYS A 66 -7.08 -6.11 7.40
CA LYS A 66 -6.54 -7.29 6.73
C LYS A 66 -5.38 -6.96 5.79
N GLY A 67 -5.22 -5.69 5.43
CA GLY A 67 -4.32 -5.24 4.38
C GLY A 67 -5.01 -5.18 3.02
N ALA A 68 -4.30 -4.64 2.05
CA ALA A 68 -4.73 -4.58 0.66
C ALA A 68 -3.53 -4.73 -0.28
N SER A 69 -3.80 -5.05 -1.54
CA SER A 69 -2.79 -5.09 -2.58
C SER A 69 -3.13 -4.11 -3.69
N ALA A 70 -2.10 -3.50 -4.26
CA ALA A 70 -2.25 -2.56 -5.36
C ALA A 70 -1.20 -2.82 -6.45
N VAL A 71 -1.50 -2.41 -7.68
CA VAL A 71 -0.63 -2.69 -8.81
C VAL A 71 -0.42 -1.47 -9.70
N ILE A 72 0.84 -1.22 -10.07
CA ILE A 72 1.20 -0.32 -11.15
C ILE A 72 1.23 -1.15 -12.42
N ALA A 73 0.18 -1.03 -13.22
CA ALA A 73 0.01 -1.75 -14.46
C ALA A 73 0.36 -0.83 -15.64
N ILE A 74 1.36 -1.22 -16.43
CA ILE A 74 1.87 -0.42 -17.54
C ILE A 74 1.40 -1.07 -18.85
N ASP A 75 0.71 -0.30 -19.68
CA ASP A 75 0.23 -0.74 -20.97
C ASP A 75 1.31 -0.70 -22.09
N GLU A 76 0.91 -1.05 -23.31
CA GLU A 76 1.79 -1.09 -24.49
C GLU A 76 2.28 0.30 -24.96
N ASP A 77 1.57 1.38 -24.55
CA ASP A 77 1.93 2.77 -24.83
C ASP A 77 2.78 3.38 -23.69
N ASP A 78 3.33 2.56 -22.77
CA ASP A 78 4.05 2.97 -21.57
C ASP A 78 3.20 3.89 -20.64
N LYS A 79 1.88 3.80 -20.69
CA LYS A 79 0.97 4.49 -19.79
C LYS A 79 0.59 3.61 -18.61
N ILE A 80 0.41 4.24 -17.47
CA ILE A 80 -0.03 3.58 -16.24
C ILE A 80 -1.55 3.60 -16.20
N ILE A 81 -2.14 2.42 -15.98
CA ILE A 81 -3.57 2.23 -15.79
C ILE A 81 -3.96 2.76 -14.42
N MET A 82 -4.92 3.66 -14.40
CA MET A 82 -5.47 4.28 -13.19
C MET A 82 -6.96 3.99 -13.11
N VAL A 83 -7.48 4.01 -11.91
CA VAL A 83 -8.91 3.89 -11.61
C VAL A 83 -9.41 5.14 -10.92
N ARG A 84 -10.60 5.60 -11.31
CA ARG A 84 -11.29 6.69 -10.63
C ARG A 84 -12.55 6.16 -9.98
N GLN A 85 -12.65 6.32 -8.66
CA GLN A 85 -13.77 5.84 -7.87
C GLN A 85 -14.13 6.80 -6.74
N TYR A 86 -15.37 6.72 -6.27
CA TYR A 86 -15.82 7.49 -5.12
C TYR A 86 -15.28 6.89 -3.82
N ARG A 87 -14.74 7.73 -2.96
CA ARG A 87 -14.25 7.34 -1.63
C ARG A 87 -15.07 8.05 -0.55
N ASN A 88 -15.98 7.32 0.07
CA ASN A 88 -16.88 7.84 1.11
C ASN A 88 -16.13 8.55 2.26
N ALA A 89 -14.94 8.05 2.65
CA ALA A 89 -14.16 8.63 3.74
C ALA A 89 -13.71 10.07 3.48
N ILE A 90 -13.60 10.47 2.21
CA ILE A 90 -13.19 11.83 1.79
C ILE A 90 -14.28 12.55 0.99
N ASP A 91 -15.47 11.92 0.84
CA ASP A 91 -16.67 12.45 0.15
C ASP A 91 -16.38 12.99 -1.27
N ARG A 92 -15.56 12.26 -2.05
CA ARG A 92 -15.23 12.66 -3.43
C ARG A 92 -14.66 11.52 -4.26
N MET A 93 -14.58 11.78 -5.58
CA MET A 93 -13.84 10.91 -6.50
C MET A 93 -12.34 10.99 -6.23
N SER A 94 -11.67 9.85 -6.23
CA SER A 94 -10.22 9.69 -6.08
C SER A 94 -9.65 9.03 -7.32
N LEU A 95 -8.47 9.47 -7.76
CA LEU A 95 -7.70 8.84 -8.82
C LEU A 95 -6.58 8.02 -8.20
N GLU A 96 -6.60 6.71 -8.43
CA GLU A 96 -5.77 5.74 -7.72
C GLU A 96 -5.19 4.71 -8.69
N ILE A 97 -4.13 4.01 -8.28
CA ILE A 97 -3.74 2.74 -8.90
C ILE A 97 -4.75 1.65 -8.51
N PRO A 98 -5.03 0.65 -9.36
CA PRO A 98 -5.92 -0.47 -9.05
C PRO A 98 -5.52 -1.15 -7.75
N ALA A 99 -6.50 -1.38 -6.86
CA ALA A 99 -6.21 -1.93 -5.53
C ALA A 99 -7.46 -2.43 -4.83
N GLY A 100 -7.33 -3.55 -4.11
CA GLY A 100 -8.40 -4.04 -3.25
C GLY A 100 -7.95 -4.85 -2.05
N GLY A 101 -8.91 -5.19 -1.21
CA GLY A 101 -8.70 -5.84 0.08
C GLY A 101 -8.28 -7.30 -0.04
N ILE A 102 -7.33 -7.72 0.80
CA ILE A 102 -6.90 -9.11 0.89
C ILE A 102 -8.01 -9.94 1.55
N GLN A 103 -8.43 -11.02 0.91
CA GLN A 103 -9.37 -11.98 1.49
C GLN A 103 -8.67 -12.88 2.52
N ILE A 104 -9.45 -13.52 3.39
CA ILE A 104 -8.88 -14.38 4.44
C ILE A 104 -8.10 -15.54 3.83
N GLY A 105 -6.78 -15.57 4.07
CA GLY A 105 -5.89 -16.61 3.56
C GLY A 105 -5.44 -16.41 2.11
N GLU A 106 -5.82 -15.31 1.47
CA GLU A 106 -5.36 -14.96 0.13
C GLU A 106 -3.92 -14.42 0.17
N ASP A 107 -3.11 -14.81 -0.79
CA ASP A 107 -1.77 -14.24 -0.99
C ASP A 107 -1.88 -12.83 -1.57
N PRO A 108 -1.15 -11.84 -1.06
CA PRO A 108 -1.19 -10.47 -1.57
C PRO A 108 -0.93 -10.35 -3.09
N LYS A 109 -0.10 -11.22 -3.65
CA LYS A 109 0.17 -11.26 -5.08
C LYS A 109 -1.08 -11.71 -5.87
N VAL A 110 -1.83 -12.68 -5.34
CA VAL A 110 -3.08 -13.16 -5.95
C VAL A 110 -4.13 -12.07 -5.90
N THR A 111 -4.26 -11.40 -4.74
CA THR A 111 -5.16 -10.23 -4.61
C THR A 111 -4.84 -9.17 -5.67
N ALA A 112 -3.57 -8.79 -5.85
CA ALA A 112 -3.18 -7.76 -6.81
C ALA A 112 -3.55 -8.13 -8.26
N LEU A 113 -3.42 -9.40 -8.64
CA LEU A 113 -3.79 -9.89 -9.98
C LEU A 113 -5.31 -9.91 -10.17
N ARG A 114 -6.05 -10.35 -9.16
CA ARG A 114 -7.52 -10.36 -9.15
C ARG A 114 -8.08 -8.95 -9.29
N GLU A 115 -7.63 -8.03 -8.45
CA GLU A 115 -8.10 -6.63 -8.45
C GLU A 115 -7.74 -5.90 -9.76
N LEU A 116 -6.55 -6.18 -10.32
CA LEU A 116 -6.19 -5.65 -11.63
C LEU A 116 -7.24 -6.03 -12.68
N GLU A 117 -7.64 -7.30 -12.72
CA GLU A 117 -8.63 -7.77 -13.69
C GLU A 117 -10.02 -7.23 -13.39
N GLU A 118 -10.50 -7.35 -12.15
CA GLU A 118 -11.83 -6.93 -11.72
C GLU A 118 -12.06 -5.44 -11.98
N GLU A 119 -11.15 -4.58 -11.56
CA GLU A 119 -11.30 -3.12 -11.69
C GLU A 119 -10.99 -2.59 -13.10
N THR A 120 -10.10 -3.25 -13.85
CA THR A 120 -9.58 -2.66 -15.10
C THR A 120 -9.84 -3.46 -16.37
N GLY A 121 -10.25 -4.74 -16.27
CA GLY A 121 -10.36 -5.61 -17.41
C GLY A 121 -9.01 -5.91 -18.09
N TYR A 122 -7.92 -5.91 -17.31
CA TYR A 122 -6.61 -6.35 -17.75
C TYR A 122 -6.05 -7.45 -16.86
N GLN A 123 -5.52 -8.48 -17.48
CA GLN A 123 -4.74 -9.53 -16.83
C GLN A 123 -3.25 -9.32 -17.02
N ALA A 124 -2.46 -9.85 -16.09
CA ALA A 124 -1.02 -9.97 -16.22
C ALA A 124 -0.58 -11.40 -15.93
N LYS A 125 0.39 -11.91 -16.73
CA LYS A 125 0.97 -13.24 -16.48
C LYS A 125 1.92 -13.25 -15.29
N GLU A 126 2.65 -12.16 -15.13
CA GLU A 126 3.65 -12.00 -14.08
C GLU A 126 3.52 -10.62 -13.45
N ILE A 127 3.81 -10.58 -12.17
CA ILE A 127 3.75 -9.38 -11.35
C ILE A 127 4.94 -9.39 -10.39
N GLU A 128 5.66 -8.30 -10.31
CA GLU A 128 6.83 -8.13 -9.45
C GLU A 128 6.46 -7.32 -8.20
N HIS A 129 6.90 -7.78 -7.03
CA HIS A 129 6.76 -7.02 -5.80
C HIS A 129 7.62 -5.75 -5.86
N LEU A 130 7.00 -4.61 -5.59
CA LEU A 130 7.66 -3.31 -5.61
C LEU A 130 8.08 -2.89 -4.20
N MET A 131 7.13 -2.80 -3.28
CA MET A 131 7.36 -2.44 -1.88
C MET A 131 6.11 -2.69 -1.02
N ASP A 132 6.29 -2.68 0.30
CA ASP A 132 5.20 -2.64 1.27
C ASP A 132 5.08 -1.24 1.88
N VAL A 133 3.86 -0.78 2.10
CA VAL A 133 3.56 0.51 2.72
C VAL A 133 2.66 0.32 3.93
N LEU A 134 3.08 0.85 5.07
CA LEU A 134 2.24 0.95 6.26
C LEU A 134 1.53 2.31 6.23
N THR A 135 0.21 2.31 6.26
CA THR A 135 -0.59 3.52 6.00
C THR A 135 -0.58 4.52 7.15
N ALA A 136 -0.82 4.05 8.37
CA ALA A 136 -0.91 4.91 9.55
C ALA A 136 -0.42 4.18 10.81
N VAL A 137 0.90 4.02 10.92
CA VAL A 137 1.59 3.23 11.98
C VAL A 137 1.23 3.62 13.42
N GLY A 138 0.62 4.78 13.63
CA GLY A 138 0.23 5.25 14.95
C GLY A 138 -0.97 4.51 15.55
N PHE A 139 -1.82 3.89 14.72
CA PHE A 139 -3.06 3.26 15.23
C PHE A 139 -3.58 2.09 14.39
N THR A 140 -3.00 1.77 13.24
CA THR A 140 -3.44 0.62 12.43
C THR A 140 -2.26 -0.24 11.99
N ASN A 141 -2.55 -1.52 11.78
CA ASN A 141 -1.64 -2.48 11.16
C ASN A 141 -1.85 -2.62 9.65
N GLU A 142 -2.62 -1.75 9.03
CA GLU A 142 -2.87 -1.83 7.60
C GLU A 142 -1.56 -1.80 6.83
N THR A 143 -1.34 -2.85 6.05
CA THR A 143 -0.22 -2.98 5.12
C THR A 143 -0.76 -3.02 3.70
N LEU A 144 -0.19 -2.20 2.83
CA LEU A 144 -0.46 -2.19 1.40
C LEU A 144 0.72 -2.83 0.67
N TYR A 145 0.46 -3.91 -0.05
CA TYR A 145 1.46 -4.62 -0.85
C TYR A 145 1.41 -4.09 -2.28
N LEU A 146 2.44 -3.37 -2.69
CA LEU A 146 2.51 -2.74 -4.00
C LEU A 146 3.29 -3.61 -4.97
N TYR A 147 2.71 -3.80 -6.14
CA TYR A 147 3.28 -4.58 -7.24
C TYR A 147 3.42 -3.74 -8.50
N VAL A 148 4.17 -4.26 -9.47
CA VAL A 148 4.31 -3.68 -10.81
C VAL A 148 4.20 -4.77 -11.85
N THR A 149 3.59 -4.45 -12.98
CA THR A 149 3.49 -5.35 -14.12
C THR A 149 3.52 -4.62 -15.46
N LYS A 150 3.94 -5.35 -16.48
CA LYS A 150 3.87 -4.99 -17.90
C LYS A 150 3.33 -6.17 -18.71
N GLY A 151 3.03 -5.95 -19.97
CA GLY A 151 2.55 -7.03 -20.83
C GLY A 151 1.13 -7.44 -20.50
N LEU A 152 0.26 -6.46 -20.37
CA LEU A 152 -1.15 -6.62 -20.05
C LEU A 152 -1.90 -7.33 -21.17
N ILE A 153 -2.82 -8.19 -20.78
CA ILE A 153 -3.75 -8.89 -21.69
C ILE A 153 -5.13 -8.32 -21.43
N LYS A 154 -5.77 -7.79 -22.45
CA LYS A 154 -7.12 -7.23 -22.32
C LYS A 154 -8.15 -8.33 -22.11
N THR A 155 -8.99 -8.14 -21.08
CA THR A 155 -10.15 -8.97 -20.75
C THR A 155 -11.38 -8.08 -20.54
N GLU A 156 -12.36 -8.51 -19.77
CA GLU A 156 -13.53 -7.73 -19.37
C GLU A 156 -13.39 -7.29 -17.91
N GLN A 157 -13.92 -6.12 -17.60
CA GLN A 157 -14.04 -5.60 -16.23
C GLN A 157 -15.16 -6.33 -15.50
N HIS A 158 -14.95 -6.69 -14.24
CA HIS A 158 -15.91 -7.45 -13.42
C HIS A 158 -16.05 -6.79 -12.05
N LEU A 159 -16.72 -5.63 -12.00
CA LEU A 159 -16.95 -4.89 -10.77
C LEU A 159 -18.01 -5.57 -9.90
N ASP A 160 -17.89 -5.42 -8.61
CA ASP A 160 -18.95 -5.75 -7.66
C ASP A 160 -20.18 -4.85 -7.88
N GLU A 161 -21.36 -5.28 -7.41
CA GLU A 161 -22.63 -4.55 -7.66
C GLU A 161 -22.66 -3.12 -7.11
N ASP A 162 -21.85 -2.83 -6.10
CA ASP A 162 -21.70 -1.53 -5.44
C ASP A 162 -20.44 -0.76 -5.86
N GLU A 163 -19.68 -1.27 -6.82
CA GLU A 163 -18.50 -0.62 -7.37
C GLU A 163 -18.78 0.14 -8.65
N PHE A 164 -18.33 1.39 -8.71
CA PHE A 164 -18.42 2.28 -9.86
C PHE A 164 -17.03 2.86 -10.15
N VAL A 165 -16.29 2.17 -11.01
CA VAL A 165 -14.91 2.47 -11.34
C VAL A 165 -14.77 2.87 -12.80
N THR A 166 -14.09 3.99 -13.06
CA THR A 166 -13.72 4.43 -14.41
C THR A 166 -12.23 4.25 -14.62
N ILE A 167 -11.85 3.68 -15.75
CA ILE A 167 -10.46 3.43 -16.12
C ILE A 167 -9.91 4.66 -16.85
N GLU A 168 -8.74 5.12 -16.42
CA GLU A 168 -8.00 6.21 -17.04
C GLU A 168 -6.55 5.78 -17.28
N ARG A 169 -5.84 6.44 -18.21
CA ARG A 169 -4.45 6.08 -18.57
C ARG A 169 -3.60 7.32 -18.69
N TYR A 170 -2.47 7.33 -17.97
CA TYR A 170 -1.59 8.50 -17.90
C TYR A 170 -0.12 8.12 -18.07
N GLY A 171 0.65 9.03 -18.66
CA GLY A 171 2.10 8.95 -18.62
C GLY A 171 2.65 9.19 -17.22
N LEU A 172 3.83 8.64 -16.93
CA LEU A 172 4.46 8.78 -15.61
C LEU A 172 4.63 10.24 -15.18
N GLU A 173 5.11 11.12 -16.07
CA GLU A 173 5.34 12.52 -15.74
C GLU A 173 4.03 13.29 -15.52
N GLU A 174 2.94 12.90 -16.19
CA GLU A 174 1.60 13.46 -15.96
C GLU A 174 1.13 13.12 -14.55
N LEU A 175 1.28 11.85 -14.13
CA LEU A 175 0.93 11.42 -12.77
C LEU A 175 1.76 12.14 -11.70
N ILE A 176 3.06 12.29 -11.94
CA ILE A 176 3.92 13.07 -11.04
C ILE A 176 3.45 14.51 -10.91
N ALA A 177 3.09 15.15 -12.02
CA ALA A 177 2.54 16.52 -11.98
C ALA A 177 1.21 16.58 -11.21
N MET A 178 0.32 15.57 -11.37
CA MET A 178 -0.93 15.46 -10.63
C MET A 178 -0.71 15.21 -9.13
N ILE A 179 0.32 14.49 -8.74
CA ILE A 179 0.72 14.32 -7.33
C ILE A 179 1.23 15.66 -6.78
N MET A 180 2.13 16.32 -7.50
CA MET A 180 2.76 17.55 -7.04
C MET A 180 1.79 18.74 -6.92
N ASN A 181 0.73 18.77 -7.72
CA ASN A 181 -0.31 19.79 -7.64
C ASN A 181 -1.49 19.42 -6.73
N GLY A 182 -1.47 18.22 -6.09
CA GLY A 182 -2.50 17.76 -5.17
C GLY A 182 -3.76 17.18 -5.80
N THR A 183 -3.78 16.94 -7.10
CA THR A 183 -4.88 16.22 -7.78
C THR A 183 -4.93 14.76 -7.32
N ILE A 184 -3.77 14.11 -7.18
CA ILE A 184 -3.62 12.76 -6.60
C ILE A 184 -3.13 12.93 -5.17
N GLN A 185 -3.89 12.41 -4.20
CA GLN A 185 -3.57 12.47 -2.77
C GLN A 185 -3.58 11.10 -2.09
N ASP A 186 -3.93 10.04 -2.81
CA ASP A 186 -3.93 8.70 -2.29
C ASP A 186 -2.51 8.20 -2.01
N ALA A 187 -2.25 7.78 -0.76
CA ALA A 187 -0.92 7.46 -0.27
C ALA A 187 -0.27 6.30 -1.03
N LYS A 188 -1.03 5.20 -1.32
CA LYS A 188 -0.50 4.06 -2.06
C LYS A 188 -0.10 4.42 -3.49
N THR A 189 -0.91 5.26 -4.14
CA THR A 189 -0.65 5.75 -5.50
C THR A 189 0.61 6.61 -5.52
N ILE A 190 0.73 7.56 -4.59
CA ILE A 190 1.92 8.43 -4.48
C ILE A 190 3.17 7.58 -4.24
N ALA A 191 3.15 6.69 -3.24
CA ALA A 191 4.28 5.83 -2.90
C ALA A 191 4.67 4.94 -4.09
N GLY A 192 3.68 4.30 -4.72
CA GLY A 192 3.90 3.40 -5.85
C GLY A 192 4.50 4.10 -7.07
N ILE A 193 3.93 5.25 -7.48
CA ILE A 193 4.40 6.02 -8.63
C ILE A 193 5.86 6.49 -8.43
N PHE A 194 6.20 7.02 -7.26
CA PHE A 194 7.57 7.42 -6.98
C PHE A 194 8.53 6.23 -6.87
N ALA A 195 8.13 5.13 -6.24
CA ALA A 195 8.95 3.93 -6.16
C ALA A 195 9.22 3.32 -7.55
N TYR A 196 8.18 3.26 -8.41
CA TYR A 196 8.32 2.82 -9.79
C TYR A 196 9.31 3.68 -10.57
N ARG A 197 9.18 5.01 -10.48
CA ARG A 197 10.11 5.94 -11.13
C ARG A 197 11.55 5.71 -10.70
N GLU A 198 11.80 5.63 -9.40
CA GLU A 198 13.17 5.49 -8.87
C GLU A 198 13.79 4.13 -9.23
N LYS A 199 12.98 3.05 -9.22
CA LYS A 199 13.50 1.69 -9.45
C LYS A 199 13.70 1.36 -10.94
N TYR A 200 12.82 1.86 -11.83
CA TYR A 200 12.77 1.40 -13.22
C TYR A 200 13.04 2.46 -14.28
N VAL A 201 12.87 3.74 -13.97
CA VAL A 201 12.96 4.83 -14.96
C VAL A 201 14.16 5.74 -14.75
N LYS A 202 14.45 6.12 -13.51
CA LYS A 202 15.65 6.88 -13.20
C LYS A 202 16.88 5.98 -13.21
N LYS A 203 17.80 6.28 -14.13
CA LYS A 203 19.16 5.75 -14.14
C LYS A 203 20.14 6.82 -13.71
#